data_351aad25aaabaf404b74054764b89425
#
_entry.id   351aad25aaabaf404b74054764b89425
#
_cell.length_a   1.000
_cell.length_b   1.000
_cell.length_c   1.000
_cell.angle_alpha   90.00
_cell.angle_beta   90.00
_cell.angle_gamma   90.00
#
_symmetry.space_group_name_H-M   'P 1'
#
loop_
_entity.id
_entity.type
_entity.pdbx_description
1 polymer ?
#
loop_
_entity_poly.entity_id
_entity_poly.type
_entity_poly.pdbx_seq_one_letter_code
_entity_poly.pdbx_strand_id
1 'polypeptide(L)'
;SLLPSERAFAYKMKLEAMNHQGARADLTCSQVGNKLPGKKSSEVLAEQVGQSKNQIFRYIRLTELIPELLDMVDEKKIAFNPAYELSFLKKEEQTQLLDAMDSEQATPSLSQAQRLKKYSQEGHLTLDMMRVIMGEEKKSDLDKITFTSDTLRKYFPRSYTPQRMQETIIKLLEQWQRKRQQQHER
;
A
#
# COMPACT_ATOMS: atom_id res chain seq x y z
N SER A 1 -9.72 5.53 17.51
CA SER A 1 -9.99 4.66 16.34
C SER A 1 -9.21 3.37 16.54
N LEU A 2 -9.79 2.22 16.18
CA LEU A 2 -9.13 0.92 16.28
C LEU A 2 -7.85 0.89 15.44
N LEU A 3 -6.81 0.23 15.96
CA LEU A 3 -5.57 -0.02 15.26
C LEU A 3 -5.79 -0.95 14.03
N PRO A 4 -4.92 -0.89 13.00
CA PRO A 4 -4.99 -1.79 11.87
C PRO A 4 -4.97 -3.27 12.25
N SER A 5 -4.14 -3.68 13.22
CA SER A 5 -4.09 -5.03 13.74
C SER A 5 -5.39 -5.45 14.41
N GLU A 6 -5.96 -4.60 15.27
CA GLU A 6 -7.22 -4.86 15.95
C GLU A 6 -8.36 -5.09 14.95
N ARG A 7 -8.44 -4.26 13.90
CA ARG A 7 -9.42 -4.45 12.81
C ARG A 7 -9.20 -5.75 12.07
N ALA A 8 -7.95 -6.10 11.78
CA ALA A 8 -7.60 -7.32 11.06
C ALA A 8 -8.08 -8.56 11.81
N PHE A 9 -7.76 -8.65 13.10
CA PHE A 9 -8.20 -9.77 13.94
C PHE A 9 -9.71 -9.77 14.20
N ALA A 10 -10.32 -8.61 14.44
CA ALA A 10 -11.76 -8.50 14.65
C ALA A 10 -12.55 -8.97 13.42
N TYR A 11 -12.12 -8.59 12.20
CA TYR A 11 -12.76 -9.03 10.97
C TYR A 11 -12.56 -10.53 10.72
N LYS A 12 -11.36 -11.05 11.00
CA LYS A 12 -11.05 -12.47 10.88
C LYS A 12 -11.95 -13.29 11.79
N MET A 13 -11.96 -12.98 13.09
CA MET A 13 -12.78 -13.69 14.10
C MET A 13 -14.27 -13.62 13.77
N LYS A 14 -14.77 -12.45 13.36
CA LYS A 14 -16.18 -12.27 13.04
C LYS A 14 -16.58 -13.08 11.80
N LEU A 15 -15.74 -13.09 10.77
CA LEU A 15 -15.99 -13.86 9.55
C LEU A 15 -15.96 -15.38 9.83
N GLU A 16 -15.01 -15.84 10.64
CA GLU A 16 -14.93 -17.23 11.08
C GLU A 16 -16.17 -17.64 11.88
N ALA A 17 -16.59 -16.83 12.85
CA ALA A 17 -17.80 -17.08 13.64
C ALA A 17 -19.06 -17.18 12.77
N MET A 18 -19.21 -16.28 11.78
CA MET A 18 -20.35 -16.30 10.86
C MET A 18 -20.33 -17.53 9.95
N ASN A 19 -19.17 -18.01 9.53
CA ASN A 19 -19.03 -19.21 8.71
C ASN A 19 -19.34 -20.47 9.53
N HIS A 20 -18.94 -20.53 10.81
CA HIS A 20 -19.24 -21.67 11.69
C HIS A 20 -20.72 -21.74 12.07
N GLN A 21 -21.42 -20.62 12.20
CA GLN A 21 -22.86 -20.61 12.46
C GLN A 21 -23.66 -21.19 11.30
N GLY A 22 -23.23 -21.02 10.06
CA GLY A 22 -23.85 -21.61 8.87
C GLY A 22 -23.74 -23.15 8.82
N ALA A 23 -22.68 -23.72 9.39
CA ALA A 23 -22.47 -25.17 9.42
C ALA A 23 -23.28 -25.90 10.52
N ARG A 24 -23.71 -25.19 11.56
CA ARG A 24 -24.51 -25.77 12.67
C ARG A 24 -26.03 -25.78 12.43
N ALA A 25 -26.53 -25.11 11.41
CA ALA A 25 -27.96 -25.05 11.11
C ALA A 25 -28.56 -26.37 10.59
N ASP A 26 -27.74 -27.38 10.32
CA ASP A 26 -28.19 -28.65 9.74
C ASP A 26 -28.57 -29.73 10.77
N LEU A 27 -28.40 -29.48 12.06
CA LEU A 27 -28.60 -30.56 13.06
C LEU A 27 -29.77 -30.40 14.04
N THR A 28 -30.44 -29.25 14.12
CA THR A 28 -31.62 -29.10 15.00
C THR A 28 -32.47 -27.91 14.57
N CYS A 29 -33.51 -28.13 13.82
CA CYS A 29 -34.81 -27.48 13.80
C CYS A 29 -35.37 -27.41 12.37
N SER A 30 -36.19 -28.37 12.05
CA SER A 30 -37.35 -28.16 11.20
C SER A 30 -38.24 -27.12 11.87
N GLN A 31 -38.33 -25.96 11.32
CA GLN A 31 -39.41 -25.02 11.21
C GLN A 31 -39.00 -23.55 11.26
N VAL A 32 -39.43 -22.85 10.20
CA VAL A 32 -39.63 -21.42 10.15
C VAL A 32 -38.40 -20.55 10.38
N GLY A 33 -37.63 -20.37 9.35
CA GLY A 33 -36.66 -19.29 9.26
C GLY A 33 -36.51 -18.91 7.80
N ASN A 34 -37.01 -17.74 7.42
CA ASN A 34 -36.77 -17.14 6.15
C ASN A 34 -35.30 -17.35 5.73
N LYS A 35 -35.07 -18.28 4.80
CA LYS A 35 -33.84 -18.30 4.01
C LYS A 35 -33.85 -17.05 3.19
N LEU A 36 -33.26 -15.98 3.73
CA LEU A 36 -32.79 -14.87 2.89
C LEU A 36 -31.84 -15.49 1.87
N PRO A 37 -32.04 -15.25 0.57
CA PRO A 37 -31.24 -15.86 -0.47
C PRO A 37 -29.79 -15.41 -0.29
N GLY A 38 -28.95 -16.32 0.19
CA GLY A 38 -27.54 -16.49 -0.12
C GLY A 38 -26.59 -15.31 -0.11
N LYS A 39 -26.72 -14.31 0.77
CA LYS A 39 -25.60 -13.38 0.98
C LYS A 39 -24.46 -14.12 1.68
N LYS A 40 -23.26 -14.06 1.10
CA LYS A 40 -22.06 -14.65 1.71
C LYS A 40 -21.74 -13.91 3.02
N SER A 41 -21.21 -14.62 4.03
CA SER A 41 -20.83 -14.03 5.32
C SER A 41 -19.98 -12.77 5.18
N SER A 42 -19.09 -12.74 4.17
CA SER A 42 -18.26 -11.56 3.86
C SER A 42 -19.04 -10.35 3.35
N GLU A 43 -20.17 -10.54 2.70
CA GLU A 43 -21.06 -9.46 2.23
C GLU A 43 -21.86 -8.88 3.39
N VAL A 44 -22.37 -9.76 4.25
CA VAL A 44 -23.07 -9.36 5.47
C VAL A 44 -22.13 -8.57 6.39
N LEU A 45 -20.89 -9.03 6.57
CA LEU A 45 -19.88 -8.32 7.35
C LEU A 45 -19.56 -6.95 6.74
N ALA A 46 -19.42 -6.87 5.41
CA ALA A 46 -19.15 -5.63 4.69
C ALA A 46 -20.23 -4.57 4.93
N GLU A 47 -21.50 -4.97 4.86
CA GLU A 47 -22.63 -4.10 5.14
C GLU A 47 -22.65 -3.63 6.62
N GLN A 48 -22.39 -4.55 7.57
CA GLN A 48 -22.39 -4.21 8.99
C GLN A 48 -21.32 -3.20 9.41
N VAL A 49 -20.14 -3.26 8.77
CA VAL A 49 -19.02 -2.38 9.11
C VAL A 49 -18.87 -1.17 8.17
N GLY A 50 -19.73 -1.06 7.14
CA GLY A 50 -19.68 0.03 6.18
C GLY A 50 -18.40 0.06 5.34
N GLN A 51 -17.82 -1.11 5.06
CA GLN A 51 -16.58 -1.27 4.30
C GLN A 51 -16.81 -2.15 3.07
N SER A 52 -15.97 -1.99 2.04
CA SER A 52 -16.02 -2.93 0.93
C SER A 52 -15.51 -4.31 1.32
N LYS A 53 -16.04 -5.36 0.73
CA LYS A 53 -15.58 -6.74 0.90
C LYS A 53 -14.06 -6.87 0.68
N ASN A 54 -13.55 -6.22 -0.36
CA ASN A 54 -12.12 -6.24 -0.67
C ASN A 54 -11.29 -5.60 0.45
N GLN A 55 -11.76 -4.51 1.04
CA GLN A 55 -11.08 -3.86 2.14
C GLN A 55 -11.03 -4.74 3.39
N ILE A 56 -12.11 -5.46 3.69
CA ILE A 56 -12.14 -6.43 4.80
C ILE A 56 -11.09 -7.54 4.60
N PHE A 57 -11.04 -8.14 3.41
CA PHE A 57 -10.06 -9.18 3.13
C PHE A 57 -8.61 -8.64 3.17
N ARG A 58 -8.38 -7.39 2.77
CA ARG A 58 -7.07 -6.75 2.89
C ARG A 58 -6.67 -6.57 4.36
N TYR A 59 -7.59 -6.19 5.24
CA TYR A 59 -7.33 -6.15 6.67
C TYR A 59 -7.05 -7.54 7.23
N ILE A 60 -7.90 -8.52 6.93
CA ILE A 60 -7.71 -9.91 7.38
C ILE A 60 -6.33 -10.43 6.94
N ARG A 61 -5.88 -10.09 5.74
CA ARG A 61 -4.56 -10.51 5.25
C ARG A 61 -3.41 -9.99 6.11
N LEU A 62 -3.54 -8.86 6.81
CA LEU A 62 -2.52 -8.37 7.74
C LEU A 62 -2.25 -9.35 8.90
N THR A 63 -3.19 -10.23 9.24
CA THR A 63 -2.97 -11.25 10.29
C THR A 63 -1.91 -12.28 9.89
N GLU A 64 -1.49 -12.30 8.62
CA GLU A 64 -0.40 -13.14 8.13
C GLU A 64 0.99 -12.50 8.31
N LEU A 65 1.07 -11.26 8.77
CA LEU A 65 2.33 -10.64 9.16
C LEU A 65 2.84 -11.26 10.48
N ILE A 66 4.17 -11.28 10.64
CA ILE A 66 4.77 -11.56 11.95
C ILE A 66 4.46 -10.40 12.91
N PRO A 67 4.41 -10.63 14.23
CA PRO A 67 4.01 -9.61 15.20
C PRO A 67 4.80 -8.31 15.07
N GLU A 68 6.10 -8.39 14.86
CA GLU A 68 6.99 -7.23 14.77
C GLU A 68 6.65 -6.33 13.58
N LEU A 69 6.33 -6.90 12.41
CA LEU A 69 5.88 -6.13 11.24
C LEU A 69 4.48 -5.55 11.46
N LEU A 70 3.61 -6.28 12.13
CA LEU A 70 2.26 -5.83 12.44
C LEU A 70 2.28 -4.64 13.41
N ASP A 71 3.14 -4.69 14.43
CA ASP A 71 3.37 -3.58 15.36
C ASP A 71 3.89 -2.34 14.63
N MET A 72 4.78 -2.51 13.65
CA MET A 72 5.25 -1.39 12.81
C MET A 72 4.12 -0.77 11.96
N VAL A 73 3.10 -1.54 11.59
CA VAL A 73 1.92 -1.00 10.90
C VAL A 73 1.06 -0.17 11.86
N ASP A 74 0.87 -0.65 13.09
CA ASP A 74 0.12 0.07 14.13
C ASP A 74 0.81 1.36 14.55
N GLU A 75 2.13 1.36 14.61
CA GLU A 75 2.97 2.53 14.87
C GLU A 75 3.09 3.48 13.65
N LYS A 76 2.48 3.15 12.52
CA LYS A 76 2.52 3.91 11.26
C LYS A 76 3.93 4.03 10.64
N LYS A 77 4.87 3.17 11.05
CA LYS A 77 6.20 3.05 10.43
C LYS A 77 6.11 2.41 9.05
N ILE A 78 5.20 1.46 8.88
CA ILE A 78 4.86 0.86 7.58
C ILE A 78 3.42 1.23 7.25
N ALA A 79 3.18 1.78 6.05
CA ALA A 79 1.84 2.10 5.60
C ALA A 79 1.04 0.82 5.26
N PHE A 80 -0.30 0.91 5.30
CA PHE A 80 -1.21 -0.22 5.07
C PHE A 80 -0.96 -0.96 3.74
N ASN A 81 -0.76 -0.22 2.65
CA ASN A 81 -0.59 -0.83 1.33
C ASN A 81 0.72 -1.64 1.19
N PRO A 82 1.90 -1.11 1.58
CA PRO A 82 3.11 -1.92 1.68
C PRO A 82 2.93 -3.14 2.59
N ALA A 83 2.34 -2.98 3.77
CA ALA A 83 2.11 -4.06 4.71
C ALA A 83 1.25 -5.18 4.12
N TYR A 84 0.20 -4.83 3.38
CA TYR A 84 -0.62 -5.80 2.65
C TYR A 84 0.21 -6.61 1.65
N GLU A 85 1.10 -5.99 0.88
CA GLU A 85 1.98 -6.70 -0.05
C GLU A 85 2.99 -7.60 0.67
N LEU A 86 3.55 -7.15 1.80
CA LEU A 86 4.48 -7.92 2.62
C LEU A 86 3.83 -9.15 3.28
N SER A 87 2.52 -9.12 3.52
CA SER A 87 1.78 -10.25 4.11
C SER A 87 1.79 -11.50 3.22
N PHE A 88 2.19 -11.39 1.97
CA PHE A 88 2.34 -12.52 1.04
C PHE A 88 3.70 -13.21 1.12
N LEU A 89 4.68 -12.63 1.81
CA LEU A 89 5.97 -13.23 2.06
C LEU A 89 5.84 -14.41 3.05
N LYS A 90 6.74 -15.38 2.93
CA LYS A 90 6.85 -16.46 3.92
C LYS A 90 7.31 -15.90 5.27
N LYS A 91 7.03 -16.59 6.36
CA LYS A 91 7.39 -16.11 7.71
C LYS A 91 8.90 -15.90 7.88
N GLU A 92 9.70 -16.80 7.33
CA GLU A 92 11.16 -16.70 7.33
C GLU A 92 11.64 -15.47 6.55
N GLU A 93 11.02 -15.20 5.39
CA GLU A 93 11.32 -14.02 4.57
C GLU A 93 10.93 -12.72 5.27
N GLN A 94 9.82 -12.72 6.01
CA GLN A 94 9.41 -11.56 6.83
C GLN A 94 10.42 -11.27 7.94
N THR A 95 10.95 -12.30 8.60
CA THR A 95 11.99 -12.16 9.63
C THR A 95 13.30 -11.62 9.02
N GLN A 96 13.71 -12.16 7.88
CA GLN A 96 14.89 -11.66 7.15
C GLN A 96 14.71 -10.22 6.67
N LEU A 97 13.49 -9.83 6.31
CA LEU A 97 13.18 -8.46 5.92
C LEU A 97 13.35 -7.49 7.09
N LEU A 98 13.01 -7.87 8.32
CA LEU A 98 13.30 -7.06 9.51
C LEU A 98 14.80 -6.78 9.65
N ASP A 99 15.64 -7.79 9.46
CA ASP A 99 17.10 -7.63 9.52
C ASP A 99 17.60 -6.67 8.41
N ALA A 100 17.06 -6.80 7.20
CA ALA A 100 17.38 -5.89 6.10
C ALA A 100 16.91 -4.45 6.37
N MET A 101 15.72 -4.28 6.94
CA MET A 101 15.18 -2.97 7.31
C MET A 101 16.02 -2.29 8.40
N ASP A 102 16.49 -3.07 9.39
CA ASP A 102 17.33 -2.56 10.46
C ASP A 102 18.72 -2.19 9.93
N SER A 103 19.34 -3.03 9.11
CA SER A 103 20.65 -2.74 8.54
C SER A 103 20.66 -1.50 7.64
N GLU A 104 19.62 -1.30 6.85
CA GLU A 104 19.50 -0.16 5.93
C GLU A 104 18.77 1.04 6.55
N GLN A 105 18.34 0.93 7.80
CA GLN A 105 17.55 1.97 8.52
C GLN A 105 16.37 2.51 7.67
N ALA A 106 15.69 1.62 6.98
CA ALA A 106 14.64 1.95 6.03
C ALA A 106 13.40 1.07 6.19
N THR A 107 12.24 1.62 5.88
CA THR A 107 10.98 0.88 5.79
C THR A 107 10.56 0.77 4.32
N PRO A 108 9.92 -0.33 3.89
CA PRO A 108 9.62 -0.53 2.48
C PRO A 108 8.53 0.44 1.98
N SER A 109 8.78 1.03 0.82
CA SER A 109 7.75 1.71 0.03
C SER A 109 6.83 0.69 -0.64
N LEU A 110 5.70 1.13 -1.19
CA LEU A 110 4.78 0.25 -1.91
C LEU A 110 5.47 -0.47 -3.08
N SER A 111 6.27 0.26 -3.86
CA SER A 111 7.02 -0.31 -4.99
C SER A 111 8.04 -1.37 -4.54
N GLN A 112 8.76 -1.11 -3.45
CA GLN A 112 9.69 -2.06 -2.86
C GLN A 112 8.96 -3.31 -2.34
N ALA A 113 7.83 -3.13 -1.62
CA ALA A 113 7.02 -4.23 -1.12
C ALA A 113 6.45 -5.13 -2.25
N GLN A 114 6.01 -4.53 -3.34
CA GLN A 114 5.54 -5.26 -4.52
C GLN A 114 6.66 -6.08 -5.18
N ARG A 115 7.87 -5.53 -5.26
CA ARG A 115 9.04 -6.25 -5.79
C ARG A 115 9.45 -7.40 -4.88
N LEU A 116 9.49 -7.18 -3.57
CA LEU A 116 9.76 -8.23 -2.57
C LEU A 116 8.75 -9.38 -2.71
N LYS A 117 7.46 -9.07 -2.79
CA LYS A 117 6.40 -10.05 -3.02
C LYS A 117 6.63 -10.83 -4.32
N LYS A 118 6.93 -10.14 -5.42
CA LYS A 118 7.19 -10.78 -6.70
C LYS A 118 8.34 -11.79 -6.60
N TYR A 119 9.48 -11.38 -6.06
CA TYR A 119 10.63 -12.28 -5.90
C TYR A 119 10.36 -13.44 -4.94
N SER A 120 9.56 -13.23 -3.88
CA SER A 120 9.09 -14.30 -2.99
C SER A 120 8.24 -15.32 -3.75
N GLN A 121 7.30 -14.86 -4.57
CA GLN A 121 6.43 -15.73 -5.38
C GLN A 121 7.22 -16.53 -6.44
N GLU A 122 8.27 -15.94 -6.99
CA GLU A 122 9.18 -16.58 -7.93
C GLU A 122 10.19 -17.52 -7.24
N GLY A 123 10.26 -17.52 -5.90
CA GLY A 123 11.16 -18.37 -5.12
C GLY A 123 12.62 -17.91 -5.13
N HIS A 124 12.88 -16.66 -5.52
CA HIS A 124 14.23 -16.09 -5.66
C HIS A 124 14.58 -15.03 -4.61
N LEU A 125 13.70 -14.76 -3.66
CA LEU A 125 13.94 -13.73 -2.63
C LEU A 125 15.01 -14.18 -1.65
N THR A 126 16.11 -13.44 -1.59
CA THR A 126 17.23 -13.66 -0.66
C THR A 126 17.42 -12.44 0.24
N LEU A 127 18.11 -12.63 1.37
CA LEU A 127 18.46 -11.54 2.28
C LEU A 127 19.28 -10.44 1.60
N ASP A 128 20.23 -10.82 0.73
CA ASP A 128 21.04 -9.84 -0.02
C ASP A 128 20.19 -9.01 -0.98
N MET A 129 19.23 -9.63 -1.66
CA MET A 129 18.27 -8.90 -2.49
C MET A 129 17.39 -7.95 -1.66
N MET A 130 16.96 -8.38 -0.48
CA MET A 130 16.21 -7.51 0.44
C MET A 130 17.02 -6.29 0.84
N ARG A 131 18.30 -6.45 1.19
CA ARG A 131 19.20 -5.34 1.51
C ARG A 131 19.38 -4.39 0.35
N VAL A 132 19.62 -4.91 -0.85
CA VAL A 132 19.75 -4.08 -2.06
C VAL A 132 18.46 -3.27 -2.30
N ILE A 133 17.28 -3.91 -2.20
CA ILE A 133 16.00 -3.23 -2.40
C ILE A 133 15.75 -2.19 -1.30
N MET A 134 16.07 -2.52 -0.05
CA MET A 134 15.85 -1.59 1.07
C MET A 134 16.86 -0.44 1.08
N GLY A 135 18.09 -0.66 0.62
CA GLY A 135 19.15 0.36 0.49
C GLY A 135 18.95 1.31 -0.71
N GLU A 136 17.99 1.05 -1.61
CA GLU A 136 17.69 1.97 -2.71
C GLU A 136 17.21 3.31 -2.15
N GLU A 137 17.84 4.39 -2.61
CA GLU A 137 17.35 5.74 -2.29
C GLU A 137 15.89 5.87 -2.75
N LYS A 138 15.01 6.13 -1.79
CA LYS A 138 13.63 6.52 -2.12
C LYS A 138 13.76 7.80 -2.95
N LYS A 139 13.24 7.78 -4.19
CA LYS A 139 13.09 9.01 -4.98
C LYS A 139 12.37 10.01 -4.08
N SER A 140 13.13 10.93 -3.51
CA SER A 140 12.58 11.92 -2.60
C SER A 140 11.61 12.78 -3.40
N ASP A 141 10.53 13.21 -2.77
CA ASP A 141 9.63 14.22 -3.38
C ASP A 141 10.37 15.53 -3.71
N LEU A 142 11.60 15.69 -3.19
CA LEU A 142 12.52 16.78 -3.50
C LEU A 142 12.99 16.79 -4.98
N ASP A 143 12.97 15.62 -5.65
CA ASP A 143 13.32 15.52 -7.07
C ASP A 143 12.13 15.82 -8.00
N LYS A 144 10.95 16.09 -7.43
CA LYS A 144 9.74 16.45 -8.18
C LYS A 144 9.29 17.85 -7.80
N ILE A 145 9.44 18.78 -8.74
CA ILE A 145 8.78 20.08 -8.62
C ILE A 145 7.40 19.96 -9.28
N THR A 146 6.36 20.02 -8.48
CA THR A 146 4.97 19.94 -8.96
C THR A 146 4.34 21.32 -8.89
N PHE A 147 3.87 21.81 -10.02
CA PHE A 147 3.07 23.04 -10.08
C PHE A 147 1.59 22.68 -10.11
N THR A 148 0.77 23.35 -9.30
CA THR A 148 -0.68 23.20 -9.39
C THR A 148 -1.21 23.83 -10.67
N SER A 149 -2.32 23.32 -11.19
CA SER A 149 -2.97 23.89 -12.38
C SER A 149 -3.26 25.38 -12.21
N ASP A 150 -3.69 25.79 -11.02
CA ASP A 150 -4.01 27.21 -10.73
C ASP A 150 -2.77 28.10 -10.78
N THR A 151 -1.62 27.59 -10.31
CA THR A 151 -0.34 28.33 -10.41
C THR A 151 0.09 28.52 -11.86
N LEU A 152 0.00 27.45 -12.67
CA LEU A 152 0.37 27.51 -14.08
C LEU A 152 -0.59 28.40 -14.89
N ARG A 153 -1.88 28.39 -14.57
CA ARG A 153 -2.90 29.21 -15.25
C ARG A 153 -2.75 30.70 -15.03
N LYS A 154 -1.96 31.14 -14.06
CA LYS A 154 -1.60 32.57 -13.91
C LYS A 154 -0.66 33.06 -15.01
N TYR A 155 0.14 32.17 -15.59
CA TYR A 155 1.19 32.50 -16.55
C TYR A 155 0.86 32.04 -17.98
N PHE A 156 -0.03 31.06 -18.13
CA PHE A 156 -0.37 30.46 -19.42
C PHE A 156 -1.83 30.73 -19.81
N PRO A 157 -2.09 31.05 -21.11
CA PRO A 157 -3.47 31.16 -21.61
C PRO A 157 -4.25 29.87 -21.43
N ARG A 158 -5.58 29.98 -21.34
CA ARG A 158 -6.49 28.83 -21.20
C ARG A 158 -6.41 27.83 -22.36
N SER A 159 -5.98 28.28 -23.54
CA SER A 159 -5.80 27.44 -24.73
C SER A 159 -4.54 26.55 -24.70
N TYR A 160 -3.65 26.75 -23.72
CA TYR A 160 -2.46 25.93 -23.61
C TYR A 160 -2.78 24.58 -22.98
N THR A 161 -2.40 23.51 -23.68
CA THR A 161 -2.45 22.15 -23.14
C THR A 161 -1.30 21.94 -22.13
N PRO A 162 -1.41 20.99 -21.20
CA PRO A 162 -0.33 20.66 -20.26
C PRO A 162 1.01 20.38 -20.96
N GLN A 163 0.96 19.71 -22.09
CA GLN A 163 2.15 19.38 -22.89
C GLN A 163 2.83 20.64 -23.44
N ARG A 164 2.05 21.58 -23.98
CA ARG A 164 2.56 22.85 -24.50
C ARG A 164 3.11 23.77 -23.39
N MET A 165 2.51 23.73 -22.20
CA MET A 165 3.04 24.43 -21.02
C MET A 165 4.41 23.87 -20.65
N GLN A 166 4.56 22.55 -20.59
CA GLN A 166 5.81 21.87 -20.25
C GLN A 166 6.92 22.21 -21.26
N GLU A 167 6.65 22.14 -22.56
CA GLU A 167 7.60 22.51 -23.60
C GLU A 167 8.06 23.97 -23.48
N THR A 168 7.13 24.87 -23.17
CA THR A 168 7.46 26.32 -22.99
C THR A 168 8.33 26.52 -21.77
N ILE A 169 8.04 25.84 -20.64
CA ILE A 169 8.86 25.90 -19.42
C ILE A 169 10.28 25.42 -19.71
N ILE A 170 10.43 24.28 -20.41
CA ILE A 170 11.74 23.73 -20.77
C ILE A 170 12.53 24.73 -21.60
N LYS A 171 11.93 25.33 -22.65
CA LYS A 171 12.60 26.36 -23.48
C LYS A 171 13.07 27.56 -22.68
N LEU A 172 12.26 28.02 -21.72
CA LEU A 172 12.62 29.15 -20.86
C LEU A 172 13.79 28.81 -19.93
N LEU A 173 13.81 27.57 -19.38
CA LEU A 173 14.90 27.08 -18.55
C LEU A 173 16.21 26.94 -19.34
N GLU A 174 16.16 26.46 -20.59
CA GLU A 174 17.33 26.39 -21.47
C GLU A 174 17.89 27.77 -21.78
N GLN A 175 17.01 28.73 -22.06
CA GLN A 175 17.44 30.14 -22.29
C GLN A 175 18.07 30.75 -21.03
N TRP A 176 17.50 30.49 -19.88
CA TRP A 176 18.04 30.96 -18.60
C TRP A 176 19.41 30.32 -18.31
N GLN A 177 19.59 29.04 -18.57
CA GLN A 177 20.86 28.34 -18.41
C GLN A 177 21.95 28.94 -19.31
N ARG A 178 21.65 29.18 -20.59
CA ARG A 178 22.60 29.83 -21.55
C ARG A 178 23.02 31.21 -21.06
N LYS A 179 22.08 32.03 -20.61
CA LYS A 179 22.40 33.38 -20.07
C LYS A 179 23.30 33.28 -18.83
N ARG A 180 23.06 32.32 -17.95
CA ARG A 180 23.85 32.11 -16.75
C ARG A 180 25.29 31.69 -17.09
N GLN A 181 25.49 30.82 -18.07
CA GLN A 181 26.81 30.40 -18.53
C GLN A 181 27.60 31.59 -19.10
N GLN A 182 26.97 32.42 -19.91
CA GLN A 182 27.59 33.63 -20.47
C GLN A 182 27.99 34.68 -19.42
N GLN A 183 27.32 34.72 -18.28
CA GLN A 183 27.65 35.58 -17.14
C GLN A 183 28.83 35.09 -16.31
N HIS A 184 29.09 33.78 -16.32
CA HIS A 184 30.23 33.18 -15.61
C HIS A 184 31.55 33.22 -16.43
N GLU A 185 31.47 33.44 -17.72
CA GLU A 185 32.63 33.55 -18.63
C GLU A 185 33.15 35.02 -18.80
N ARG A 186 32.54 35.97 -18.09
CA ARG A 186 33.00 37.36 -17.98
C ARG A 186 33.59 37.66 -16.62
#